data_f51ee30afa4cc34382327ddcbe21006f
#
_entry.id   f51ee30afa4cc34382327ddcbe21006f
#
_cell.length_a   1.000
_cell.length_b   1.000
_cell.length_c   1.000
_cell.angle_alpha   90.00
_cell.angle_beta   90.00
_cell.angle_gamma   90.00
#
_symmetry.space_group_name_H-M   'P 1'
#
loop_
_entity.id
_entity.type
_entity.pdbx_description
1 polymer ?
#
loop_
_entity_poly.entity_id
_entity_poly.type
_entity_poly.pdbx_seq_one_letter_code
_entity_poly.pdbx_strand_id
1 'polypeptide(L)'
;VEGSADTSDETSTTSASAADLTSISGLNIAATKPIVIQHLARGVKGGSSANQDVGLELNGTLVMGMKRMSYGTSNHSGLIYYFVGQRQTNYVRAIGGMLLIQGYNNYGAAANNDITTDAITSITISGLTSAGTLSTSNLFVHTLATS
;
A
#
# COMPACT_ATOMS: atom_id res chain seq x y z
N VAL A 1 -19.67 -1.53 4.03
CA VAL A 1 -18.98 -0.92 2.86
C VAL A 1 -19.97 0.00 2.17
N GLU A 2 -19.66 1.29 2.11
CA GLU A 2 -20.50 2.27 1.39
C GLU A 2 -20.15 2.36 -0.10
N GLY A 3 -18.90 2.11 -0.43
CA GLY A 3 -18.41 2.16 -1.79
C GLY A 3 -17.13 1.36 -1.95
N SER A 4 -16.82 0.98 -3.16
CA SER A 4 -15.59 0.27 -3.48
C SER A 4 -15.06 0.70 -4.84
N ALA A 5 -13.75 0.60 -4.99
CA ALA A 5 -13.06 0.69 -6.26
C ALA A 5 -11.96 -0.37 -6.29
N ASP A 6 -11.69 -0.92 -7.46
CA ASP A 6 -10.69 -1.97 -7.61
C ASP A 6 -10.00 -1.92 -8.96
N THR A 7 -8.83 -2.53 -9.03
CA THR A 7 -8.16 -2.89 -10.26
C THR A 7 -7.40 -4.20 -10.07
N SER A 8 -7.44 -5.05 -11.08
CA SER A 8 -6.67 -6.29 -11.12
C SER A 8 -5.30 -6.13 -11.79
N ASP A 9 -5.00 -4.94 -12.31
CA ASP A 9 -3.76 -4.69 -13.05
C ASP A 9 -2.53 -5.05 -12.21
N GLU A 10 -1.63 -5.80 -12.82
CA GLU A 10 -0.32 -6.12 -12.23
C GLU A 10 0.73 -5.17 -12.78
N THR A 11 1.47 -4.56 -11.89
CA THR A 11 2.61 -3.70 -12.22
C THR A 11 3.83 -4.14 -11.43
N SER A 12 4.99 -4.07 -12.05
CA SER A 12 6.23 -4.52 -11.43
C SER A 12 7.35 -3.51 -11.55
N THR A 13 8.32 -3.61 -10.65
CA THR A 13 9.56 -2.83 -10.69
C THR A 13 10.77 -3.71 -10.44
N THR A 14 11.91 -3.31 -11.03
CA THR A 14 13.26 -3.81 -10.71
C THR A 14 14.12 -2.69 -10.09
N SER A 15 13.52 -1.55 -9.79
CA SER A 15 14.20 -0.35 -9.32
C SER A 15 14.55 -0.45 -7.84
N ALA A 16 15.75 -0.02 -7.50
CA ALA A 16 16.18 0.19 -6.11
C ALA A 16 15.66 1.53 -5.51
N SER A 17 15.08 2.38 -6.35
CA SER A 17 14.36 3.59 -5.92
C SER A 17 12.86 3.33 -5.96
N ALA A 18 12.12 4.03 -5.12
CA ALA A 18 10.66 3.95 -5.12
C ALA A 18 10.08 4.26 -6.50
N ALA A 19 9.15 3.45 -6.93
CA ALA A 19 8.41 3.60 -8.19
C ALA A 19 6.93 3.36 -7.92
N ASP A 20 6.10 4.12 -8.61
CA ASP A 20 4.64 3.89 -8.59
C ASP A 20 4.33 2.58 -9.30
N LEU A 21 3.52 1.79 -8.65
CA LEU A 21 3.07 0.49 -9.15
C LEU A 21 1.58 0.55 -9.44
N THR A 22 0.80 -0.30 -8.78
CA THR A 22 -0.65 -0.36 -8.99
C THR A 22 -1.35 0.88 -8.42
N SER A 23 -2.25 1.50 -9.18
CA SER A 23 -2.96 2.70 -8.75
C SER A 23 -4.42 2.71 -9.20
N ILE A 24 -5.24 3.42 -8.42
CA ILE A 24 -6.61 3.78 -8.77
C ILE A 24 -6.72 5.29 -8.72
N SER A 25 -7.31 5.88 -9.75
CA SER A 25 -7.56 7.32 -9.87
C SER A 25 -9.03 7.61 -10.14
N GLY A 26 -9.40 8.89 -10.16
CA GLY A 26 -10.78 9.31 -10.39
C GLY A 26 -11.70 9.07 -9.18
N LEU A 27 -11.11 8.86 -8.01
CA LEU A 27 -11.85 8.71 -6.74
C LEU A 27 -12.36 10.07 -6.25
N ASN A 28 -13.34 10.02 -5.36
CA ASN A 28 -13.80 11.20 -4.61
C ASN A 28 -14.22 10.76 -3.20
N ILE A 29 -13.24 10.43 -2.38
CA ILE A 29 -13.47 9.92 -1.02
C ILE A 29 -13.29 11.06 -0.03
N ALA A 30 -14.40 11.50 0.57
CA ALA A 30 -14.37 12.58 1.54
C ALA A 30 -13.50 12.25 2.77
N ALA A 31 -12.94 13.28 3.40
CA ALA A 31 -12.11 13.14 4.60
C ALA A 31 -12.82 12.46 5.76
N THR A 32 -14.15 12.58 5.84
CA THR A 32 -14.97 11.96 6.88
C THR A 32 -15.13 10.44 6.73
N LYS A 33 -14.72 9.86 5.59
CA LYS A 33 -14.88 8.43 5.31
C LYS A 33 -13.60 7.68 5.66
N PRO A 34 -13.63 6.75 6.62
CA PRO A 34 -12.55 5.80 6.80
C PRO A 34 -12.54 4.80 5.64
N ILE A 35 -11.35 4.33 5.28
CA ILE A 35 -11.15 3.41 4.17
C ILE A 35 -10.29 2.23 4.57
N VAL A 36 -10.56 1.09 3.93
CA VAL A 36 -9.69 -0.08 3.91
C VAL A 36 -9.12 -0.22 2.51
N ILE A 37 -7.82 -0.37 2.41
CA ILE A 37 -7.10 -0.59 1.17
C ILE A 37 -6.39 -1.93 1.30
N GLN A 38 -6.44 -2.75 0.26
CA GLN A 38 -5.70 -4.01 0.23
C GLN A 38 -5.21 -4.31 -1.18
N HIS A 39 -4.05 -4.95 -1.26
CA HIS A 39 -3.47 -5.38 -2.52
C HIS A 39 -2.64 -6.64 -2.33
N LEU A 40 -2.37 -7.35 -3.42
CA LEU A 40 -1.41 -8.43 -3.45
C LEU A 40 -0.02 -7.89 -3.79
N ALA A 41 1.01 -8.46 -3.18
CA ALA A 41 2.40 -8.19 -3.52
C ALA A 41 3.15 -9.51 -3.70
N ARG A 42 4.07 -9.54 -4.66
CA ARG A 42 4.93 -10.67 -4.96
C ARG A 42 6.35 -10.21 -5.20
N GLY A 43 7.28 -10.76 -4.45
CA GLY A 43 8.70 -10.55 -4.61
C GLY A 43 9.39 -11.79 -5.16
N VAL A 44 10.04 -11.66 -6.30
CA VAL A 44 10.87 -12.70 -6.92
C VAL A 44 12.32 -12.23 -6.92
N LYS A 45 13.22 -12.97 -6.30
CA LYS A 45 14.59 -12.54 -6.03
C LYS A 45 15.65 -13.22 -6.88
N GLY A 46 15.31 -14.31 -7.55
CA GLY A 46 16.24 -15.02 -8.42
C GLY A 46 17.49 -15.55 -7.69
N GLY A 47 17.37 -15.89 -6.42
CA GLY A 47 18.48 -16.35 -5.59
C GLY A 47 19.37 -15.25 -5.00
N SER A 48 19.15 -13.99 -5.36
CA SER A 48 19.90 -12.85 -4.81
C SER A 48 19.27 -12.36 -3.51
N SER A 49 20.11 -11.96 -2.55
CA SER A 49 19.60 -11.26 -1.35
C SER A 49 19.07 -9.89 -1.75
N ALA A 50 17.81 -9.64 -1.46
CA ALA A 50 17.16 -8.38 -1.82
C ALA A 50 16.25 -7.85 -0.72
N ASN A 51 16.24 -6.53 -0.61
CA ASN A 51 15.23 -5.78 0.13
C ASN A 51 14.10 -5.44 -0.83
N GLN A 52 12.87 -5.75 -0.44
CA GLN A 52 11.68 -5.44 -1.21
C GLN A 52 10.71 -4.73 -0.29
N ASP A 53 10.42 -3.49 -0.60
CA ASP A 53 9.66 -2.59 0.25
C ASP A 53 8.46 -2.05 -0.54
N VAL A 54 7.34 -1.88 0.15
CA VAL A 54 6.10 -1.28 -0.39
C VAL A 54 5.64 -0.12 0.45
N GLY A 55 4.94 0.81 -0.15
CA GLY A 55 4.39 1.99 0.50
C GLY A 55 3.01 2.35 -0.07
N LEU A 56 2.29 3.20 0.65
CA LEU A 56 0.99 3.70 0.27
C LEU A 56 1.07 5.21 0.02
N GLU A 57 0.56 5.64 -1.12
CA GLU A 57 0.38 7.04 -1.46
C GLU A 57 -1.10 7.40 -1.56
N LEU A 58 -1.45 8.55 -1.04
CA LEU A 58 -2.75 9.20 -1.23
C LEU A 58 -2.52 10.53 -1.94
N ASN A 59 -3.21 10.76 -3.06
CA ASN A 59 -3.07 11.98 -3.87
C ASN A 59 -1.61 12.27 -4.26
N GLY A 60 -0.83 11.24 -4.55
CA GLY A 60 0.59 11.36 -4.91
C GLY A 60 1.54 11.67 -3.75
N THR A 61 1.05 11.62 -2.51
CA THR A 61 1.88 11.81 -1.30
C THR A 61 2.04 10.49 -0.57
N LEU A 62 3.29 10.11 -0.30
CA LEU A 62 3.61 8.89 0.45
C LEU A 62 3.18 9.07 1.91
N VAL A 63 2.12 8.39 2.30
CA VAL A 63 1.52 8.48 3.65
C VAL A 63 1.93 7.33 4.56
N MET A 64 2.14 6.16 3.99
CA MET A 64 2.78 5.03 4.67
C MET A 64 4.14 4.84 4.04
N GLY A 65 5.19 5.11 4.78
CA GLY A 65 6.57 4.97 4.31
C GLY A 65 6.87 3.55 3.83
N MET A 66 7.87 3.41 2.98
CA MET A 66 8.28 2.12 2.42
C MET A 66 8.56 1.13 3.55
N LYS A 67 7.77 0.08 3.61
CA LYS A 67 7.88 -0.99 4.62
C LYS A 67 8.40 -2.26 3.98
N ARG A 68 9.33 -2.87 4.67
CA ARG A 68 9.97 -4.09 4.19
C ARG A 68 8.98 -5.24 4.11
N MET A 69 8.66 -5.63 2.90
CA MET A 69 7.87 -6.81 2.63
C MET A 69 8.70 -8.07 2.81
N SER A 70 9.93 -8.04 2.33
CA SER A 70 10.81 -9.18 2.46
C SER A 70 12.29 -8.79 2.42
N TYR A 71 13.11 -9.65 3.00
CA TYR A 71 14.56 -9.56 2.91
C TYR A 71 15.16 -10.96 2.72
N GLY A 72 16.45 -11.07 2.33
CA GLY A 72 17.10 -12.36 2.09
C GLY A 72 16.86 -12.87 0.67
N THR A 73 16.99 -14.17 0.45
CA THR A 73 17.01 -14.81 -0.88
C THR A 73 15.69 -15.45 -1.29
N SER A 74 14.79 -15.67 -0.36
CA SER A 74 13.52 -16.35 -0.63
C SER A 74 12.50 -15.43 -1.32
N ASN A 75 11.74 -16.00 -2.25
CA ASN A 75 10.58 -15.32 -2.82
C ASN A 75 9.47 -15.23 -1.77
N HIS A 76 8.72 -14.14 -1.83
CA HIS A 76 7.59 -13.90 -0.94
C HIS A 76 6.38 -13.43 -1.73
N SER A 77 5.19 -13.77 -1.24
CA SER A 77 3.94 -13.22 -1.72
C SER A 77 2.95 -13.12 -0.58
N GLY A 78 2.05 -12.17 -0.66
CA GLY A 78 1.05 -12.00 0.39
C GLY A 78 0.09 -10.86 0.13
N LEU A 79 -0.89 -10.79 1.01
CA LEU A 79 -1.86 -9.71 1.10
C LEU A 79 -1.29 -8.61 1.99
N ILE A 80 -1.37 -7.39 1.50
CA ILE A 80 -1.04 -6.19 2.25
C ILE A 80 -2.31 -5.36 2.39
N TYR A 81 -2.56 -4.84 3.56
CA TYR A 81 -3.73 -4.04 3.85
C TYR A 81 -3.37 -2.79 4.64
N TYR A 82 -4.17 -1.76 4.45
CA TYR A 82 -4.08 -0.50 5.16
C TYR A 82 -5.45 -0.10 5.65
N PHE A 83 -5.51 0.46 6.83
CA PHE A 83 -6.67 1.16 7.34
C PHE A 83 -6.34 2.65 7.47
N VAL A 84 -7.14 3.49 6.84
CA VAL A 84 -7.02 4.95 6.95
C VAL A 84 -8.29 5.45 7.60
N GLY A 85 -8.15 5.97 8.82
CA GLY A 85 -9.28 6.53 9.56
C GLY A 85 -9.78 7.84 8.97
N GLN A 86 -10.76 8.44 9.63
CA GLN A 86 -11.22 9.77 9.27
C GLN A 86 -10.06 10.77 9.32
N ARG A 87 -9.97 11.61 8.30
CA ARG A 87 -8.93 12.62 8.16
C ARG A 87 -9.46 13.98 8.63
N GLN A 88 -8.79 14.54 9.60
CA GLN A 88 -9.10 15.87 10.14
C GLN A 88 -7.79 16.64 10.30
N THR A 89 -7.84 17.94 10.24
CA THR A 89 -6.69 18.80 10.57
C THR A 89 -6.17 18.40 11.95
N ASN A 90 -4.91 18.00 12.03
CA ASN A 90 -4.23 17.55 13.25
C ASN A 90 -4.62 16.13 13.75
N TYR A 91 -5.43 15.36 13.03
CA TYR A 91 -5.81 14.04 13.51
C TYR A 91 -6.04 13.06 12.37
N VAL A 92 -4.97 12.46 11.88
CA VAL A 92 -5.06 11.39 10.87
C VAL A 92 -4.23 10.21 11.29
N ARG A 93 -4.82 9.03 11.20
CA ARG A 93 -4.12 7.79 11.42
C ARG A 93 -4.33 6.83 10.26
N ALA A 94 -3.24 6.33 9.72
CA ALA A 94 -3.24 5.16 8.88
C ALA A 94 -2.45 4.05 9.58
N ILE A 95 -2.96 2.84 9.53
CA ILE A 95 -2.33 1.63 10.06
C ILE A 95 -2.28 0.64 8.92
N GLY A 96 -1.14 0.01 8.70
CA GLY A 96 -0.99 -1.04 7.70
C GLY A 96 -0.50 -2.35 8.32
N GLY A 97 -0.77 -3.43 7.63
CA GLY A 97 -0.30 -4.76 7.98
C GLY A 97 -0.05 -5.61 6.75
N MET A 98 0.74 -6.66 6.92
CA MET A 98 1.06 -7.63 5.88
C MET A 98 0.73 -9.03 6.35
N LEU A 99 0.07 -9.80 5.50
CA LEU A 99 -0.11 -11.23 5.67
C LEU A 99 0.68 -11.93 4.57
N LEU A 100 1.86 -12.44 4.90
CA LEU A 100 2.72 -13.15 3.97
C LEU A 100 2.46 -14.66 4.02
N ILE A 101 2.44 -15.31 2.88
CA ILE A 101 2.21 -16.76 2.77
C ILE A 101 3.42 -17.56 3.28
N GLN A 102 4.61 -16.96 3.30
CA GLN A 102 5.85 -17.61 3.73
C GLN A 102 6.58 -16.81 4.81
N GLY A 103 5.93 -16.56 5.93
CA GLY A 103 6.57 -15.88 7.05
C GLY A 103 5.74 -14.76 7.65
N TYR A 104 5.90 -14.58 8.94
CA TYR A 104 5.14 -13.60 9.70
C TYR A 104 5.88 -12.27 9.75
N ASN A 105 5.30 -11.24 9.22
CA ASN A 105 5.69 -9.89 9.60
C ASN A 105 4.43 -9.03 9.71
N ASN A 106 3.88 -8.99 10.90
CA ASN A 106 2.89 -7.99 11.25
C ASN A 106 3.62 -6.66 11.46
N TYR A 107 3.64 -5.81 10.44
CA TYR A 107 4.10 -4.44 10.61
C TYR A 107 2.89 -3.55 10.86
N GLY A 108 2.69 -3.19 12.11
CA GLY A 108 1.92 -2.00 12.41
C GLY A 108 2.80 -0.78 12.07
N ALA A 109 2.42 -0.03 11.07
CA ALA A 109 3.07 1.23 10.77
C ALA A 109 2.08 2.35 10.99
N ALA A 110 2.43 3.30 11.85
CA ALA A 110 1.69 4.55 11.96
C ALA A 110 2.07 5.46 10.79
N ALA A 111 1.08 6.09 10.20
CA ALA A 111 1.31 7.08 9.17
C ALA A 111 1.97 8.34 9.72
N ASN A 112 2.72 8.98 8.86
CA ASN A 112 3.22 10.33 9.08
C ASN A 112 2.07 11.35 9.11
N ASN A 113 2.32 12.50 9.70
CA ASN A 113 1.37 13.60 9.89
C ASN A 113 0.92 14.31 8.59
N ASP A 114 1.36 13.86 7.43
CA ASP A 114 1.17 14.53 6.14
C ASP A 114 0.03 13.95 5.29
N ILE A 115 -0.86 13.19 5.90
CA ILE A 115 -2.02 12.66 5.17
C ILE A 115 -2.96 13.82 4.84
N THR A 116 -3.32 13.92 3.56
CA THR A 116 -4.25 14.95 3.10
C THR A 116 -5.57 14.92 3.85
N THR A 117 -6.06 16.09 4.24
CA THR A 117 -7.43 16.29 4.72
C THR A 117 -8.43 16.56 3.59
N ASP A 118 -7.93 16.69 2.36
CA ASP A 118 -8.74 16.81 1.17
C ASP A 118 -9.40 15.46 0.79
N ALA A 119 -10.34 15.50 -0.12
CA ALA A 119 -10.88 14.28 -0.71
C ALA A 119 -9.76 13.47 -1.39
N ILE A 120 -9.76 12.15 -1.19
CA ILE A 120 -8.82 11.28 -1.89
C ILE A 120 -9.31 11.09 -3.32
N THR A 121 -8.47 11.48 -4.27
CA THR A 121 -8.72 11.37 -5.70
C THR A 121 -7.91 10.26 -6.36
N SER A 122 -6.81 9.85 -5.72
CA SER A 122 -5.99 8.73 -6.17
C SER A 122 -5.35 7.98 -5.00
N ILE A 123 -5.15 6.69 -5.20
CA ILE A 123 -4.44 5.79 -4.29
C ILE A 123 -3.43 5.03 -5.13
N THR A 124 -2.17 5.05 -4.71
CA THR A 124 -1.07 4.37 -5.41
C THR A 124 -0.29 3.51 -4.43
N ILE A 125 0.04 2.31 -4.85
CA ILE A 125 1.00 1.45 -4.17
C ILE A 125 2.35 1.69 -4.83
N SER A 126 3.31 2.14 -4.03
CA SER A 126 4.70 2.32 -4.45
C SER A 126 5.52 1.12 -4.03
N GLY A 127 6.60 0.85 -4.73
CA GLY A 127 7.50 -0.24 -4.38
C GLY A 127 8.93 0.00 -4.83
N LEU A 128 9.85 -0.71 -4.18
CA LEU A 128 11.25 -0.81 -4.59
C LEU A 128 11.80 -2.21 -4.34
N THR A 129 12.83 -2.56 -5.08
CA THR A 129 13.58 -3.80 -4.84
C THR A 129 15.06 -3.58 -5.13
N SER A 130 15.94 -4.04 -4.23
CA SER A 130 17.39 -3.94 -4.45
C SER A 130 17.92 -5.02 -5.42
N ALA A 131 17.16 -6.06 -5.67
CA ALA A 131 17.42 -7.08 -6.69
C ALA A 131 16.14 -7.88 -6.99
N GLY A 132 16.09 -8.48 -8.17
CA GLY A 132 14.94 -9.25 -8.63
C GLY A 132 13.77 -8.33 -9.04
N THR A 133 12.55 -8.81 -8.87
CA THR A 133 11.33 -8.11 -9.28
C THR A 133 10.34 -8.05 -8.12
N LEU A 134 9.74 -6.89 -7.92
CA LEU A 134 8.60 -6.69 -7.03
C LEU A 134 7.37 -6.35 -7.88
N SER A 135 6.30 -7.09 -7.72
CA SER A 135 5.01 -6.84 -8.37
C SER A 135 3.93 -6.54 -7.33
N THR A 136 2.98 -5.70 -7.73
CA THR A 136 1.73 -5.49 -6.99
C THR A 136 0.54 -5.62 -7.93
N SER A 137 -0.59 -6.08 -7.42
CA SER A 137 -1.80 -6.30 -8.20
C SER A 137 -3.03 -6.32 -7.30
N ASN A 138 -4.21 -6.42 -7.90
CA ASN A 138 -5.48 -6.57 -7.19
C ASN A 138 -5.66 -5.55 -6.06
N LEU A 139 -5.55 -4.28 -6.41
CA LEU A 139 -5.77 -3.18 -5.48
C LEU A 139 -7.27 -2.96 -5.27
N PHE A 140 -7.71 -3.09 -4.05
CA PHE A 140 -9.08 -2.83 -3.62
C PHE A 140 -9.12 -1.68 -2.62
N VAL A 141 -10.12 -0.83 -2.77
CA VAL A 141 -10.40 0.28 -1.86
C VAL A 141 -11.85 0.20 -1.44
N HIS A 142 -12.10 0.15 -0.14
CA HIS A 142 -13.44 0.12 0.43
C HIS A 142 -13.63 1.30 1.36
N THR A 143 -14.69 2.07 1.16
CA THR A 143 -15.12 3.10 2.11
C THR A 143 -16.04 2.48 3.13
N LEU A 144 -15.83 2.82 4.38
CA LEU A 144 -16.65 2.34 5.49
C LEU A 144 -17.77 3.35 5.79
N ALA A 145 -18.94 2.83 6.14
CA ALA A 145 -20.03 3.67 6.61
C ALA A 145 -19.64 4.39 7.90
N THR A 146 -20.06 5.64 8.01
CA THR A 146 -20.03 6.40 9.27
C THR A 146 -21.44 6.47 9.78
N SER A 147 -21.64 5.95 10.98
CA SER A 147 -22.94 6.05 11.67
C SER A 147 -23.31 7.48 12.00
#